data_fe1c32dc068d989316155f14a9f8ecec
#
_entry.id   fe1c32dc068d989316155f14a9f8ecec
#
_cell.length_a   1.000
_cell.length_b   1.000
_cell.length_c   1.000
_cell.angle_alpha   90.00
_cell.angle_beta   90.00
_cell.angle_gamma   90.00
#
_symmetry.space_group_name_H-M   'P 1'
#
loop_
_entity.id
_entity.type
_entity.pdbx_description
1 polymer ?
#
loop_
_entity_poly.entity_id
_entity_poly.type
_entity_poly.pdbx_seq_one_letter_code
_entity_poly.pdbx_strand_id
1 'polypeptide(L)'
;MKSMTKTEGRLLIALAAVLIQLMLAGTGVAEVVDRIVAQVNDDIITMSELQHMGKTYEAQAGVKPTGPDAKKMQREMLEALIDRKLAKAEAKRRGIVVSDKEIDAAMAQFKQRNNIADDETFAKGLAQAGLSVKEFKQQLVDQMTQERMLVMVAGTKASVSDTEVRRLYDQQFKKGGTQLHIVTLRMPFPPGATEALKEETKQKAETIVNAVKRGESLAEAAGKLSLKTSDVGFVAQSDLDPRLAEYLDKLKPKEVAPILTQEGIQLMQVMGRRSGEARSFEAAAPEIRRILQQQEMEKYFAEWVKTLRDKAHIKIML
;
A
#
# COMPACT_ATOMS: atom_id res chain seq x y z
N MET A 1 63.69 -28.62 27.61
CA MET A 1 63.23 -27.65 26.55
C MET A 1 63.89 -28.07 25.26
N LYS A 2 63.12 -28.71 24.31
CA LYS A 2 63.65 -29.06 22.99
C LYS A 2 63.65 -27.84 22.10
N SER A 3 64.82 -27.45 21.59
CA SER A 3 64.94 -26.38 20.64
C SER A 3 64.31 -26.82 19.30
N MET A 4 63.31 -26.08 18.86
CA MET A 4 62.73 -26.25 17.52
C MET A 4 63.78 -26.03 16.46
N THR A 5 63.94 -26.99 15.54
CA THR A 5 64.90 -26.89 14.46
C THR A 5 64.44 -25.81 13.43
N LYS A 6 65.42 -25.12 12.80
CA LYS A 6 65.18 -24.04 11.81
C LYS A 6 64.27 -24.45 10.66
N THR A 7 64.13 -25.73 10.42
CA THR A 7 63.25 -26.34 9.39
C THR A 7 61.80 -26.36 9.81
N GLU A 8 61.49 -26.66 11.06
CA GLU A 8 60.11 -26.70 11.59
C GLU A 8 59.51 -25.31 11.67
N GLY A 9 60.31 -24.28 12.00
CA GLY A 9 59.84 -22.89 11.97
C GLY A 9 59.50 -22.37 10.58
N ARG A 10 60.23 -22.81 9.55
CA ARG A 10 59.95 -22.45 8.16
C ARG A 10 58.69 -23.14 7.62
N LEU A 11 58.42 -24.37 8.06
CA LEU A 11 57.21 -25.10 7.68
C LEU A 11 55.94 -24.46 8.28
N LEU A 12 56.00 -24.02 9.52
CA LEU A 12 54.89 -23.31 10.20
C LEU A 12 54.59 -21.96 9.57
N ILE A 13 55.62 -21.20 9.16
CA ILE A 13 55.43 -19.92 8.48
C ILE A 13 54.85 -20.11 7.08
N ALA A 14 55.26 -21.14 6.33
CA ALA A 14 54.69 -21.48 5.05
C ALA A 14 53.21 -21.93 5.16
N LEU A 15 52.87 -22.72 6.19
CA LEU A 15 51.49 -23.15 6.48
C LEU A 15 50.57 -21.98 6.86
N ALA A 16 51.10 -21.04 7.68
CA ALA A 16 50.38 -19.81 8.05
C ALA A 16 50.15 -18.89 6.85
N ALA A 17 51.12 -18.75 5.92
CA ALA A 17 50.98 -17.96 4.71
C ALA A 17 49.93 -18.55 3.77
N VAL A 18 49.83 -19.88 3.63
CA VAL A 18 48.80 -20.56 2.84
C VAL A 18 47.40 -20.40 3.48
N LEU A 19 47.29 -20.46 4.80
CA LEU A 19 46.02 -20.22 5.51
C LEU A 19 45.56 -18.77 5.39
N ILE A 20 46.46 -17.79 5.39
CA ILE A 20 46.12 -16.38 5.19
C ILE A 20 45.68 -16.14 3.72
N GLN A 21 46.31 -16.78 2.74
CA GLN A 21 45.84 -16.71 1.34
C GLN A 21 44.49 -17.36 1.12
N LEU A 22 44.14 -18.44 1.80
CA LEU A 22 42.80 -19.04 1.76
C LEU A 22 41.74 -18.15 2.41
N MET A 23 42.06 -17.38 3.43
CA MET A 23 41.13 -16.44 4.06
C MET A 23 40.88 -15.17 3.25
N LEU A 24 41.76 -14.77 2.33
CA LEU A 24 41.56 -13.63 1.41
C LEU A 24 40.82 -14.00 0.13
N ALA A 25 40.53 -15.28 -0.14
CA ALA A 25 39.88 -15.74 -1.37
C ALA A 25 38.35 -15.86 -1.26
N GLY A 26 37.68 -15.16 -0.35
CA GLY A 26 36.29 -15.46 -0.09
C GLY A 26 35.33 -14.36 0.31
N THR A 27 35.44 -13.15 -0.22
CA THR A 27 34.29 -12.23 -0.24
C THR A 27 34.06 -11.66 -1.63
N GLY A 28 33.79 -12.56 -2.56
CA GLY A 28 33.03 -12.17 -3.74
C GLY A 28 31.67 -11.73 -3.25
N VAL A 29 31.45 -10.42 -3.11
CA VAL A 29 30.08 -9.87 -3.02
C VAL A 29 29.45 -10.29 -4.34
N ALA A 30 28.61 -11.32 -4.31
CA ALA A 30 27.76 -11.65 -5.46
C ALA A 30 26.88 -10.42 -5.68
N GLU A 31 27.23 -9.63 -6.68
CA GLU A 31 26.36 -8.56 -7.18
C GLU A 31 25.08 -9.27 -7.59
N VAL A 32 24.01 -9.05 -6.81
CA VAL A 32 22.69 -9.61 -7.13
C VAL A 32 22.24 -8.91 -8.40
N VAL A 33 22.52 -9.54 -9.54
CA VAL A 33 22.03 -9.07 -10.84
C VAL A 33 20.51 -9.20 -10.80
N ASP A 34 19.83 -8.05 -10.75
CA ASP A 34 18.37 -8.01 -10.68
C ASP A 34 17.78 -8.61 -11.98
N ARG A 35 16.88 -9.58 -11.84
CA ARG A 35 16.32 -10.30 -12.98
C ARG A 35 15.34 -9.40 -13.72
N ILE A 36 15.52 -9.25 -15.03
CA ILE A 36 14.56 -8.57 -15.91
C ILE A 36 13.32 -9.46 -16.06
N VAL A 37 12.13 -8.90 -15.79
CA VAL A 37 10.83 -9.58 -15.91
C VAL A 37 10.00 -9.07 -17.08
N ALA A 38 10.28 -7.88 -17.58
CA ALA A 38 9.73 -7.37 -18.84
C ALA A 38 10.64 -6.32 -19.46
N GLN A 39 10.55 -6.18 -20.78
CA GLN A 39 11.10 -5.07 -21.56
C GLN A 39 9.94 -4.32 -22.20
N VAL A 40 9.97 -2.98 -22.11
CA VAL A 40 8.96 -2.07 -22.65
C VAL A 40 9.66 -1.01 -23.47
N ASN A 41 9.70 -1.18 -24.78
CA ASN A 41 10.56 -0.41 -25.69
C ASN A 41 12.03 -0.46 -25.23
N ASP A 42 12.63 0.70 -24.90
CA ASP A 42 14.01 0.81 -24.41
C ASP A 42 14.12 0.68 -22.87
N ASP A 43 13.00 0.63 -22.14
CA ASP A 43 12.96 0.49 -20.70
C ASP A 43 12.83 -0.98 -20.28
N ILE A 44 13.32 -1.28 -19.07
CA ILE A 44 13.19 -2.61 -18.46
C ILE A 44 12.38 -2.52 -17.17
N ILE A 45 11.75 -3.64 -16.82
CA ILE A 45 11.13 -3.85 -15.51
C ILE A 45 11.86 -5.02 -14.85
N THR A 46 12.28 -4.80 -13.60
CA THR A 46 13.05 -5.80 -12.86
C THR A 46 12.19 -6.54 -11.85
N MET A 47 12.70 -7.70 -11.38
CA MET A 47 12.04 -8.46 -10.32
C MET A 47 11.96 -7.66 -9.03
N SER A 48 12.97 -6.85 -8.71
CA SER A 48 12.96 -5.98 -7.53
C SER A 48 11.86 -4.91 -7.60
N GLU A 49 11.64 -4.29 -8.76
CA GLU A 49 10.52 -3.34 -8.96
C GLU A 49 9.17 -4.04 -8.73
N LEU A 50 9.01 -5.25 -9.27
CA LEU A 50 7.77 -6.03 -9.12
C LEU A 50 7.54 -6.46 -7.65
N GLN A 51 8.59 -6.91 -6.98
CA GLN A 51 8.51 -7.28 -5.55
C GLN A 51 8.24 -6.08 -4.66
N HIS A 52 8.83 -4.91 -4.98
CA HIS A 52 8.56 -3.68 -4.23
C HIS A 52 7.08 -3.30 -4.33
N MET A 53 6.49 -3.35 -5.52
CA MET A 53 5.06 -3.13 -5.72
C MET A 53 4.21 -4.14 -4.95
N GLY A 54 4.61 -5.42 -4.92
CA GLY A 54 3.97 -6.47 -4.14
C GLY A 54 3.97 -6.19 -2.64
N LYS A 55 5.11 -5.80 -2.08
CA LYS A 55 5.23 -5.43 -0.66
C LYS A 55 4.35 -4.23 -0.30
N THR A 56 4.32 -3.22 -1.16
CA THR A 56 3.44 -2.04 -0.97
C THR A 56 1.98 -2.45 -0.95
N TYR A 57 1.57 -3.33 -1.87
CA TYR A 57 0.22 -3.86 -1.90
C TYR A 57 -0.12 -4.69 -0.65
N GLU A 58 0.78 -5.62 -0.25
CA GLU A 58 0.61 -6.42 0.96
C GLU A 58 0.47 -5.54 2.21
N ALA A 59 1.27 -4.48 2.31
CA ALA A 59 1.21 -3.51 3.40
C ALA A 59 -0.13 -2.75 3.44
N GLN A 60 -0.69 -2.40 2.27
CA GLN A 60 -1.96 -1.68 2.18
C GLN A 60 -3.17 -2.61 2.35
N ALA A 61 -3.11 -3.81 1.78
CA ALA A 61 -4.21 -4.77 1.81
C ALA A 61 -4.28 -5.58 3.13
N GLY A 62 -3.19 -5.60 3.91
CA GLY A 62 -3.10 -6.41 5.14
C GLY A 62 -3.11 -7.93 4.89
N VAL A 63 -3.08 -8.36 3.62
CA VAL A 63 -3.17 -9.77 3.23
C VAL A 63 -2.06 -10.09 2.25
N LYS A 64 -1.36 -11.19 2.51
CA LYS A 64 -0.39 -11.76 1.58
C LYS A 64 -1.08 -12.81 0.72
N PRO A 65 -1.20 -12.61 -0.59
CA PRO A 65 -1.80 -13.60 -1.47
C PRO A 65 -0.93 -14.86 -1.54
N THR A 66 -1.58 -16.01 -1.61
CA THR A 66 -0.89 -17.31 -1.71
C THR A 66 -1.45 -18.13 -2.87
N GLY A 67 -0.67 -19.09 -3.35
CA GLY A 67 -1.12 -20.02 -4.38
C GLY A 67 -1.43 -19.37 -5.75
N PRO A 68 -2.53 -19.78 -6.41
CA PRO A 68 -2.93 -19.26 -7.73
C PRO A 68 -3.19 -17.76 -7.74
N ASP A 69 -3.75 -17.21 -6.66
CA ASP A 69 -4.07 -15.79 -6.51
C ASP A 69 -2.80 -14.93 -6.48
N ALA A 70 -1.70 -15.43 -5.88
CA ALA A 70 -0.42 -14.74 -5.89
C ALA A 70 0.14 -14.59 -7.31
N LYS A 71 0.04 -15.62 -8.15
CA LYS A 71 0.51 -15.57 -9.55
C LYS A 71 -0.34 -14.62 -10.40
N LYS A 72 -1.66 -14.64 -10.20
CA LYS A 72 -2.58 -13.71 -10.87
C LYS A 72 -2.26 -12.27 -10.50
N MET A 73 -2.12 -12.00 -9.22
CA MET A 73 -1.76 -10.68 -8.71
C MET A 73 -0.39 -10.21 -9.21
N GLN A 74 0.62 -11.07 -9.20
CA GLN A 74 1.94 -10.76 -9.72
C GLN A 74 1.88 -10.33 -11.20
N ARG A 75 1.05 -11.00 -12.01
CA ARG A 75 0.82 -10.63 -13.41
C ARG A 75 0.11 -9.28 -13.52
N GLU A 76 -0.94 -9.05 -12.75
CA GLU A 76 -1.65 -7.77 -12.72
C GLU A 76 -0.74 -6.60 -12.32
N MET A 77 0.14 -6.82 -11.35
CA MET A 77 1.16 -5.84 -10.95
C MET A 77 2.17 -5.57 -12.07
N LEU A 78 2.61 -6.61 -12.78
CA LEU A 78 3.51 -6.44 -13.92
C LEU A 78 2.85 -5.62 -15.03
N GLU A 79 1.58 -5.91 -15.35
CA GLU A 79 0.81 -5.14 -16.32
C GLU A 79 0.69 -3.65 -15.90
N ALA A 80 0.44 -3.38 -14.62
CA ALA A 80 0.39 -2.01 -14.11
C ALA A 80 1.76 -1.30 -14.19
N LEU A 81 2.88 -2.02 -13.98
CA LEU A 81 4.23 -1.47 -14.16
C LEU A 81 4.52 -1.16 -15.63
N ILE A 82 4.09 -2.02 -16.54
CA ILE A 82 4.20 -1.78 -18.00
C ILE A 82 3.45 -0.50 -18.37
N ASP A 83 2.20 -0.35 -17.92
CA ASP A 83 1.39 0.84 -18.18
C ASP A 83 2.03 2.11 -17.63
N ARG A 84 2.59 2.03 -16.42
CA ARG A 84 3.33 3.15 -15.81
C ARG A 84 4.56 3.54 -16.62
N LYS A 85 5.36 2.57 -17.09
CA LYS A 85 6.55 2.83 -17.93
C LYS A 85 6.14 3.50 -19.24
N LEU A 86 5.09 3.02 -19.92
CA LEU A 86 4.58 3.61 -21.16
C LEU A 86 4.09 5.05 -20.94
N ALA A 87 3.28 5.28 -19.90
CA ALA A 87 2.78 6.62 -19.59
C ALA A 87 3.93 7.58 -19.24
N LYS A 88 4.95 7.12 -18.49
CA LYS A 88 6.13 7.91 -18.12
C LYS A 88 7.00 8.25 -19.34
N ALA A 89 7.23 7.28 -20.23
CA ALA A 89 7.96 7.52 -21.48
C ALA A 89 7.25 8.56 -22.36
N GLU A 90 5.92 8.46 -22.48
CA GLU A 90 5.11 9.42 -23.23
C GLU A 90 5.08 10.81 -22.58
N ALA A 91 5.02 10.88 -21.23
CA ALA A 91 5.13 12.14 -20.50
C ALA A 91 6.46 12.84 -20.80
N LYS A 92 7.57 12.09 -20.77
CA LYS A 92 8.89 12.60 -21.14
C LYS A 92 8.93 13.09 -22.59
N ARG A 93 8.37 12.32 -23.53
CA ARG A 93 8.30 12.69 -24.95
C ARG A 93 7.51 13.99 -25.18
N ARG A 94 6.48 14.24 -24.36
CA ARG A 94 5.65 15.46 -24.40
C ARG A 94 6.23 16.63 -23.61
N GLY A 95 7.41 16.46 -22.99
CA GLY A 95 8.03 17.52 -22.20
C GLY A 95 7.31 17.82 -20.88
N ILE A 96 6.56 16.86 -20.33
CA ILE A 96 5.93 17.03 -19.03
C ILE A 96 7.00 16.82 -17.97
N VAL A 97 7.40 17.91 -17.35
CA VAL A 97 8.44 17.94 -16.31
C VAL A 97 7.85 18.49 -15.02
N VAL A 98 8.14 17.81 -13.90
CA VAL A 98 7.89 18.34 -12.56
C VAL A 98 9.17 19.05 -12.11
N SER A 99 9.07 20.31 -11.77
CA SER A 99 10.22 21.12 -11.33
C SER A 99 10.58 20.83 -9.87
N ASP A 100 11.86 21.04 -9.50
CA ASP A 100 12.31 20.89 -8.12
C ASP A 100 11.51 21.75 -7.14
N LYS A 101 11.13 22.97 -7.55
CA LYS A 101 10.29 23.87 -6.75
C LYS A 101 8.92 23.24 -6.41
N GLU A 102 8.33 22.55 -7.35
CA GLU A 102 7.04 21.87 -7.13
C GLU A 102 7.19 20.66 -6.23
N ILE A 103 8.29 19.91 -6.38
CA ILE A 103 8.62 18.77 -5.50
C ILE A 103 8.82 19.27 -4.06
N ASP A 104 9.58 20.33 -3.87
CA ASP A 104 9.84 20.90 -2.55
C ASP A 104 8.56 21.44 -1.91
N ALA A 105 7.68 22.08 -2.70
CA ALA A 105 6.36 22.51 -2.23
C ALA A 105 5.47 21.33 -1.82
N ALA A 106 5.44 20.26 -2.61
CA ALA A 106 4.68 19.04 -2.29
C ALA A 106 5.20 18.36 -1.02
N MET A 107 6.53 18.31 -0.85
CA MET A 107 7.16 17.80 0.37
C MET A 107 6.82 18.64 1.60
N ALA A 108 6.88 19.96 1.48
CA ALA A 108 6.50 20.87 2.57
C ALA A 108 5.03 20.67 2.97
N GLN A 109 4.14 20.56 1.99
CA GLN A 109 2.72 20.30 2.23
C GLN A 109 2.48 18.93 2.85
N PHE A 110 3.23 17.89 2.44
CA PHE A 110 3.17 16.57 3.05
C PHE A 110 3.57 16.63 4.54
N LYS A 111 4.72 17.27 4.86
CA LYS A 111 5.18 17.44 6.23
C LYS A 111 4.15 18.19 7.09
N GLN A 112 3.59 19.28 6.57
CA GLN A 112 2.57 20.06 7.26
C GLN A 112 1.31 19.25 7.56
N ARG A 113 0.78 18.50 6.58
CA ARG A 113 -0.43 17.67 6.77
C ARG A 113 -0.24 16.54 7.78
N ASN A 114 0.99 16.04 7.91
CA ASN A 114 1.31 14.96 8.84
C ASN A 114 1.93 15.46 10.16
N ASN A 115 1.92 16.78 10.41
CA ASN A 115 2.51 17.41 11.59
C ASN A 115 3.99 17.04 11.83
N ILE A 116 4.77 16.91 10.75
CA ILE A 116 6.20 16.61 10.79
C ILE A 116 6.97 17.94 10.88
N ALA A 117 7.68 18.13 12.00
CA ALA A 117 8.28 19.42 12.34
C ALA A 117 9.53 19.74 11.51
N ASP A 118 10.34 18.74 11.19
CA ASP A 118 11.66 18.93 10.59
C ASP A 118 12.07 17.79 9.63
N ASP A 119 13.16 18.00 8.89
CA ASP A 119 13.65 17.06 7.91
C ASP A 119 14.25 15.79 8.54
N GLU A 120 14.77 15.87 9.75
CA GLU A 120 15.32 14.71 10.45
C GLU A 120 14.22 13.74 10.88
N THR A 121 13.16 14.27 11.47
CA THR A 121 11.95 13.50 11.82
C THR A 121 11.31 12.89 10.60
N PHE A 122 11.26 13.64 9.49
CA PHE A 122 10.76 13.15 8.21
C PHE A 122 11.61 11.99 7.68
N ALA A 123 12.93 12.15 7.62
CA ALA A 123 13.85 11.11 7.15
C ALA A 123 13.78 9.84 8.02
N LYS A 124 13.68 9.97 9.34
CA LYS A 124 13.49 8.84 10.27
C LYS A 124 12.17 8.10 10.03
N GLY A 125 11.07 8.84 9.84
CA GLY A 125 9.77 8.25 9.53
C GLY A 125 9.78 7.46 8.21
N LEU A 126 10.40 8.02 7.17
CA LEU A 126 10.59 7.33 5.89
C LEU A 126 11.44 6.07 6.03
N ALA A 127 12.56 6.14 6.77
CA ALA A 127 13.43 5.00 6.99
C ALA A 127 12.72 3.85 7.73
N GLN A 128 11.84 4.16 8.70
CA GLN A 128 10.97 3.17 9.36
C GLN A 128 9.99 2.51 8.40
N ALA A 129 9.53 3.26 7.37
CA ALA A 129 8.70 2.72 6.30
C ALA A 129 9.52 2.03 5.18
N GLY A 130 10.85 1.92 5.33
CA GLY A 130 11.73 1.30 4.34
C GLY A 130 12.00 2.16 3.11
N LEU A 131 11.84 3.49 3.21
CA LEU A 131 12.04 4.45 2.13
C LEU A 131 13.14 5.45 2.47
N SER A 132 13.92 5.84 1.48
CA SER A 132 14.81 7.01 1.56
C SER A 132 14.07 8.28 1.12
N VAL A 133 14.57 9.45 1.54
CA VAL A 133 14.07 10.75 1.07
C VAL A 133 14.13 10.87 -0.46
N LYS A 134 15.18 10.29 -1.08
CA LYS A 134 15.34 10.28 -2.54
C LYS A 134 14.24 9.47 -3.23
N GLU A 135 13.93 8.29 -2.71
CA GLU A 135 12.85 7.43 -3.24
C GLU A 135 11.48 8.09 -3.07
N PHE A 136 11.24 8.71 -1.92
CA PHE A 136 10.01 9.46 -1.70
C PHE A 136 9.86 10.64 -2.68
N LYS A 137 10.93 11.43 -2.90
CA LYS A 137 10.95 12.48 -3.94
C LYS A 137 10.61 11.91 -5.32
N GLN A 138 11.18 10.77 -5.68
CA GLN A 138 10.89 10.13 -6.96
C GLN A 138 9.43 9.68 -7.07
N GLN A 139 8.86 9.14 -6.00
CA GLN A 139 7.43 8.78 -5.95
C GLN A 139 6.54 10.01 -6.15
N LEU A 140 6.88 11.15 -5.53
CA LEU A 140 6.16 12.41 -5.75
C LEU A 140 6.23 12.87 -7.21
N VAL A 141 7.42 12.81 -7.82
CA VAL A 141 7.58 13.14 -9.25
C VAL A 141 6.71 12.25 -10.12
N ASP A 142 6.74 10.95 -9.87
CA ASP A 142 5.96 9.97 -10.65
C ASP A 142 4.45 10.20 -10.48
N GLN A 143 3.99 10.48 -9.26
CA GLN A 143 2.59 10.81 -8.97
C GLN A 143 2.16 12.10 -9.67
N MET A 144 2.91 13.19 -9.51
CA MET A 144 2.59 14.47 -10.13
C MET A 144 2.61 14.39 -11.65
N THR A 145 3.54 13.61 -12.22
CA THR A 145 3.59 13.36 -13.66
C THR A 145 2.35 12.62 -14.13
N GLN A 146 1.93 11.59 -13.39
CA GLN A 146 0.71 10.83 -13.70
C GLN A 146 -0.55 11.71 -13.62
N GLU A 147 -0.67 12.54 -12.59
CA GLU A 147 -1.79 13.50 -12.45
C GLU A 147 -1.85 14.48 -13.63
N ARG A 148 -0.70 15.04 -14.05
CA ARG A 148 -0.64 15.93 -15.22
C ARG A 148 -1.01 15.20 -16.50
N MET A 149 -0.55 13.97 -16.67
CA MET A 149 -0.92 13.16 -17.84
C MET A 149 -2.41 12.87 -17.85
N LEU A 150 -3.00 12.52 -16.71
CA LEU A 150 -4.43 12.26 -16.56
C LEU A 150 -5.25 13.50 -16.99
N VAL A 151 -4.90 14.67 -16.46
CA VAL A 151 -5.56 15.93 -16.81
C VAL A 151 -5.38 16.25 -18.29
N MET A 152 -4.17 16.10 -18.85
CA MET A 152 -3.92 16.41 -20.26
C MET A 152 -4.66 15.47 -21.22
N VAL A 153 -4.75 14.19 -20.89
CA VAL A 153 -5.37 13.16 -21.76
C VAL A 153 -6.88 13.19 -21.66
N ALA A 154 -7.41 13.35 -20.46
CA ALA A 154 -8.82 13.14 -20.14
C ALA A 154 -9.56 14.39 -19.68
N GLY A 155 -8.86 15.42 -19.20
CA GLY A 155 -9.49 16.58 -18.56
C GLY A 155 -10.53 17.32 -19.38
N THR A 156 -10.34 17.39 -20.71
CA THR A 156 -11.31 18.02 -21.64
C THR A 156 -12.37 17.05 -22.16
N LYS A 157 -12.19 15.74 -21.98
CA LYS A 157 -13.07 14.68 -22.48
C LYS A 157 -14.04 14.19 -21.41
N ALA A 158 -13.60 14.22 -20.16
CA ALA A 158 -14.39 13.75 -19.02
C ALA A 158 -15.50 14.78 -18.71
N SER A 159 -16.64 14.60 -19.34
CA SER A 159 -17.85 15.40 -19.09
C SER A 159 -18.87 14.52 -18.35
N VAL A 160 -19.48 15.10 -17.33
CA VAL A 160 -20.52 14.44 -16.52
C VAL A 160 -21.84 15.15 -16.72
N SER A 161 -22.83 14.44 -17.19
CA SER A 161 -24.18 14.96 -17.38
C SER A 161 -24.98 15.03 -16.09
N ASP A 162 -25.92 15.97 -16.00
CA ASP A 162 -26.83 16.05 -14.85
C ASP A 162 -27.68 14.77 -14.67
N THR A 163 -27.95 14.07 -15.76
CA THR A 163 -28.66 12.78 -15.74
C THR A 163 -27.86 11.71 -15.01
N GLU A 164 -26.55 11.64 -15.23
CA GLU A 164 -25.67 10.70 -14.54
C GLU A 164 -25.52 11.05 -13.06
N VAL A 165 -25.38 12.34 -12.74
CA VAL A 165 -25.36 12.83 -11.36
C VAL A 165 -26.64 12.43 -10.64
N ARG A 166 -27.80 12.65 -11.25
CA ARG A 166 -29.10 12.31 -10.67
C ARG A 166 -29.27 10.79 -10.52
N ARG A 167 -28.86 10.01 -11.50
CA ARG A 167 -28.89 8.54 -11.42
C ARG A 167 -28.08 8.03 -10.24
N LEU A 168 -26.83 8.50 -10.06
CA LEU A 168 -26.00 8.07 -8.93
C LEU A 168 -26.55 8.55 -7.60
N TYR A 169 -27.12 9.77 -7.56
CA TYR A 169 -27.83 10.28 -6.39
C TYR A 169 -29.01 9.36 -6.00
N ASP A 170 -29.88 9.01 -6.94
CA ASP A 170 -31.05 8.16 -6.68
C ASP A 170 -30.64 6.76 -6.20
N GLN A 171 -29.49 6.25 -6.67
CA GLN A 171 -28.98 4.93 -6.29
C GLN A 171 -28.35 4.90 -4.91
N GLN A 172 -27.56 5.91 -4.54
CA GLN A 172 -26.66 5.85 -3.38
C GLN A 172 -26.97 6.88 -2.30
N PHE A 173 -27.49 8.06 -2.63
CA PHE A 173 -27.59 9.18 -1.70
C PHE A 173 -29.03 9.51 -1.30
N LYS A 174 -30.02 9.24 -2.15
CA LYS A 174 -31.42 9.57 -1.94
C LYS A 174 -32.04 8.86 -0.74
N LYS A 175 -31.62 7.64 -0.44
CA LYS A 175 -32.09 6.85 0.70
C LYS A 175 -31.25 7.03 1.96
N GLY A 176 -30.34 8.01 1.96
CA GLY A 176 -29.47 8.30 3.11
C GLY A 176 -28.34 7.29 3.33
N GLY A 177 -28.16 6.35 2.39
CA GLY A 177 -27.14 5.29 2.53
C GLY A 177 -27.41 4.38 3.73
N THR A 178 -26.53 3.42 3.95
CA THR A 178 -26.52 2.60 5.15
C THR A 178 -25.58 3.22 6.17
N GLN A 179 -26.02 3.38 7.40
CA GLN A 179 -25.17 3.67 8.54
C GLN A 179 -24.94 2.39 9.36
N LEU A 180 -23.69 2.13 9.69
CA LEU A 180 -23.27 1.00 10.52
C LEU A 180 -22.98 1.50 11.94
N HIS A 181 -23.62 0.90 12.94
CA HIS A 181 -23.22 1.11 14.32
C HIS A 181 -21.99 0.26 14.61
N ILE A 182 -20.85 0.91 14.83
CA ILE A 182 -19.55 0.25 14.91
C ILE A 182 -19.00 0.39 16.34
N VAL A 183 -18.64 -0.75 16.91
CA VAL A 183 -17.82 -0.83 18.13
C VAL A 183 -16.44 -1.36 17.75
N THR A 184 -15.40 -0.71 18.24
CA THR A 184 -14.01 -1.06 17.91
C THR A 184 -13.20 -1.42 19.14
N LEU A 185 -12.21 -2.28 18.94
CA LEU A 185 -11.14 -2.55 19.90
C LEU A 185 -9.80 -2.43 19.18
N ARG A 186 -8.95 -1.53 19.66
CA ARG A 186 -7.60 -1.36 19.12
C ARG A 186 -6.58 -2.08 19.99
N MET A 187 -5.72 -2.84 19.37
CA MET A 187 -4.62 -3.60 19.97
C MET A 187 -3.32 -3.20 19.26
N PRO A 188 -2.71 -2.06 19.67
CA PRO A 188 -1.54 -1.53 18.99
C PRO A 188 -0.32 -2.41 19.19
N PHE A 189 0.54 -2.51 18.18
CA PHE A 189 1.88 -3.05 18.34
C PHE A 189 2.77 -2.00 19.01
N PRO A 190 3.53 -2.34 20.05
CA PRO A 190 4.50 -1.42 20.61
C PRO A 190 5.55 -1.01 19.57
N PRO A 191 6.10 0.20 19.65
CA PRO A 191 7.20 0.62 18.77
C PRO A 191 8.36 -0.39 18.84
N GLY A 192 8.82 -0.88 17.67
CA GLY A 192 9.87 -1.88 17.60
C GLY A 192 9.44 -3.31 18.00
N ALA A 193 8.13 -3.61 17.97
CA ALA A 193 7.63 -4.93 18.30
C ALA A 193 8.30 -6.04 17.48
N THR A 194 8.81 -7.05 18.18
CA THR A 194 9.31 -8.29 17.57
C THR A 194 8.17 -9.10 16.95
N GLU A 195 8.48 -9.98 16.01
CA GLU A 195 7.46 -10.88 15.42
C GLU A 195 6.77 -11.74 16.48
N ALA A 196 7.48 -12.15 17.55
CA ALA A 196 6.89 -12.88 18.66
C ALA A 196 5.80 -12.06 19.38
N LEU A 197 6.04 -10.75 19.60
CA LEU A 197 5.07 -9.87 20.26
C LEU A 197 3.86 -9.57 19.37
N LYS A 198 4.08 -9.44 18.06
CA LYS A 198 2.98 -9.31 17.08
C LYS A 198 2.12 -10.57 17.06
N GLU A 199 2.76 -11.75 17.12
CA GLU A 199 2.06 -13.03 17.15
C GLU A 199 1.24 -13.21 18.45
N GLU A 200 1.79 -12.80 19.61
CA GLU A 200 1.04 -12.77 20.86
C GLU A 200 -0.21 -11.89 20.77
N THR A 201 -0.07 -10.72 20.11
CA THR A 201 -1.21 -9.81 19.91
C THR A 201 -2.27 -10.42 18.99
N LYS A 202 -1.87 -11.17 17.95
CA LYS A 202 -2.79 -11.93 17.09
C LYS A 202 -3.55 -13.00 17.86
N GLN A 203 -2.86 -13.78 18.70
CA GLN A 203 -3.49 -14.81 19.52
C GLN A 203 -4.51 -14.21 20.50
N LYS A 204 -4.22 -13.06 21.10
CA LYS A 204 -5.18 -12.32 21.93
C LYS A 204 -6.40 -11.90 21.11
N ALA A 205 -6.20 -11.38 19.90
CA ALA A 205 -7.29 -10.98 19.00
C ALA A 205 -8.14 -12.19 18.61
N GLU A 206 -7.54 -13.33 18.25
CA GLU A 206 -8.25 -14.57 17.94
C GLU A 206 -9.05 -15.10 19.14
N THR A 207 -8.49 -15.02 20.34
CA THR A 207 -9.17 -15.40 21.58
C THR A 207 -10.46 -14.58 21.76
N ILE A 208 -10.39 -13.27 21.53
CA ILE A 208 -11.55 -12.36 21.61
C ILE A 208 -12.57 -12.71 20.52
N VAL A 209 -12.13 -12.86 19.26
CA VAL A 209 -13.02 -13.22 18.13
C VAL A 209 -13.74 -14.54 18.41
N ASN A 210 -13.04 -15.55 18.95
CA ASN A 210 -13.62 -16.83 19.30
C ASN A 210 -14.61 -16.74 20.47
N ALA A 211 -14.36 -15.86 21.46
CA ALA A 211 -15.30 -15.60 22.54
C ALA A 211 -16.60 -14.97 22.01
N VAL A 212 -16.46 -13.97 21.11
CA VAL A 212 -17.62 -13.34 20.47
C VAL A 212 -18.42 -14.31 19.60
N LYS A 213 -17.76 -15.21 18.87
CA LYS A 213 -18.42 -16.29 18.11
C LYS A 213 -19.22 -17.24 19.01
N ARG A 214 -18.83 -17.40 20.28
CA ARG A 214 -19.59 -18.18 21.29
C ARG A 214 -20.73 -17.40 21.95
N GLY A 215 -20.93 -16.15 21.57
CA GLY A 215 -22.06 -15.33 22.03
C GLY A 215 -21.71 -14.26 23.07
N GLU A 216 -20.44 -14.14 23.48
CA GLU A 216 -20.00 -13.04 24.34
C GLU A 216 -20.05 -11.70 23.60
N SER A 217 -20.24 -10.59 24.32
CA SER A 217 -20.06 -9.26 23.71
C SER A 217 -18.56 -8.96 23.51
N LEU A 218 -18.24 -8.11 22.52
CA LEU A 218 -16.86 -7.67 22.29
C LEU A 218 -16.29 -7.00 23.56
N ALA A 219 -17.11 -6.24 24.28
CA ALA A 219 -16.70 -5.54 25.50
C ALA A 219 -16.37 -6.52 26.64
N GLU A 220 -17.18 -7.55 26.85
CA GLU A 220 -16.94 -8.59 27.87
C GLU A 220 -15.67 -9.38 27.53
N ALA A 221 -15.52 -9.83 26.28
CA ALA A 221 -14.35 -10.58 25.84
C ALA A 221 -13.06 -9.75 25.96
N ALA A 222 -13.10 -8.47 25.61
CA ALA A 222 -11.98 -7.54 25.76
C ALA A 222 -11.65 -7.27 27.23
N GLY A 223 -12.68 -7.10 28.09
CA GLY A 223 -12.53 -6.85 29.53
C GLY A 223 -11.78 -7.96 30.26
N LYS A 224 -11.95 -9.22 29.86
CA LYS A 224 -11.20 -10.37 30.40
C LYS A 224 -9.69 -10.25 30.19
N LEU A 225 -9.27 -9.50 29.17
CA LEU A 225 -7.86 -9.22 28.84
C LEU A 225 -7.46 -7.79 29.25
N SER A 226 -8.26 -7.12 30.08
CA SER A 226 -8.05 -5.73 30.51
C SER A 226 -7.98 -4.71 29.35
N LEU A 227 -8.61 -5.02 28.23
CA LEU A 227 -8.70 -4.17 27.05
C LEU A 227 -10.05 -3.41 27.04
N LYS A 228 -10.05 -2.21 26.47
CA LYS A 228 -11.25 -1.35 26.39
C LYS A 228 -11.72 -1.20 24.95
N THR A 229 -13.01 -1.41 24.75
CA THR A 229 -13.68 -1.12 23.48
C THR A 229 -14.06 0.36 23.41
N SER A 230 -14.21 0.86 22.18
CA SER A 230 -14.73 2.19 21.89
C SER A 230 -15.97 2.06 21.03
N ASP A 231 -17.07 2.64 21.49
CA ASP A 231 -18.28 2.78 20.67
C ASP A 231 -18.13 4.03 19.79
N VAL A 232 -18.03 3.81 18.48
CA VAL A 232 -17.90 4.87 17.47
C VAL A 232 -19.28 5.44 17.11
N GLY A 233 -20.34 4.71 17.41
CA GLY A 233 -21.70 5.07 17.05
C GLY A 233 -22.02 4.72 15.60
N PHE A 234 -22.99 5.42 15.01
CA PHE A 234 -23.40 5.23 13.63
C PHE A 234 -22.51 6.02 12.68
N VAL A 235 -21.81 5.29 11.81
CA VAL A 235 -20.94 5.83 10.76
C VAL A 235 -21.58 5.54 9.41
N ALA A 236 -21.61 6.53 8.50
CA ALA A 236 -22.11 6.30 7.15
C ALA A 236 -21.14 5.37 6.41
N GLN A 237 -21.67 4.40 5.70
CA GLN A 237 -20.87 3.44 4.93
C GLN A 237 -20.01 4.15 3.86
N SER A 238 -20.49 5.28 3.34
CA SER A 238 -19.75 6.15 2.42
C SER A 238 -18.52 6.83 3.02
N ASP A 239 -18.44 6.95 4.34
CA ASP A 239 -17.34 7.61 5.04
C ASP A 239 -16.20 6.63 5.38
N LEU A 240 -16.41 5.35 5.12
CA LEU A 240 -15.44 4.29 5.30
C LEU A 240 -14.64 4.06 4.01
N ASP A 241 -13.43 3.53 4.14
CA ASP A 241 -12.71 2.98 2.98
C ASP A 241 -13.63 1.99 2.23
N PRO A 242 -13.71 2.04 0.89
CA PRO A 242 -14.65 1.21 0.13
C PRO A 242 -14.52 -0.30 0.38
N ARG A 243 -13.30 -0.81 0.57
CA ARG A 243 -13.04 -2.23 0.86
C ARG A 243 -13.49 -2.59 2.26
N LEU A 244 -13.23 -1.70 3.22
CA LEU A 244 -13.68 -1.86 4.59
C LEU A 244 -15.20 -1.81 4.67
N ALA A 245 -15.83 -0.88 3.97
CA ALA A 245 -17.27 -0.76 3.88
C ALA A 245 -17.92 -2.04 3.33
N GLU A 246 -17.39 -2.57 2.21
CA GLU A 246 -17.86 -3.84 1.62
C GLU A 246 -17.67 -5.04 2.56
N TYR A 247 -16.53 -5.08 3.26
CA TYR A 247 -16.24 -6.15 4.22
C TYR A 247 -17.20 -6.11 5.41
N LEU A 248 -17.38 -4.92 6.02
CA LEU A 248 -18.29 -4.74 7.15
C LEU A 248 -19.76 -4.96 6.76
N ASP A 249 -20.14 -4.68 5.51
CA ASP A 249 -21.50 -4.90 5.01
C ASP A 249 -21.88 -6.39 4.94
N LYS A 250 -20.90 -7.25 4.65
CA LYS A 250 -21.07 -8.70 4.60
C LYS A 250 -21.15 -9.38 5.98
N LEU A 251 -20.76 -8.67 7.06
CA LEU A 251 -20.80 -9.23 8.40
C LEU A 251 -22.24 -9.37 8.91
N LYS A 252 -22.50 -10.47 9.58
CA LYS A 252 -23.76 -10.63 10.31
C LYS A 252 -23.78 -9.74 11.56
N PRO A 253 -24.96 -9.34 12.04
CA PRO A 253 -25.06 -8.58 13.28
C PRO A 253 -24.28 -9.25 14.43
N LYS A 254 -23.51 -8.47 15.17
CA LYS A 254 -22.60 -8.89 16.26
C LYS A 254 -21.39 -9.73 15.81
N GLU A 255 -21.17 -9.94 14.53
CA GLU A 255 -19.93 -10.55 14.04
C GLU A 255 -18.76 -9.55 14.11
N VAL A 256 -17.55 -10.03 14.38
CA VAL A 256 -16.34 -9.23 14.55
C VAL A 256 -15.40 -9.45 13.38
N ALA A 257 -14.95 -8.34 12.79
CA ALA A 257 -13.92 -8.30 11.76
C ALA A 257 -12.55 -8.00 12.38
N PRO A 258 -11.57 -8.89 12.29
CA PRO A 258 -10.19 -8.57 12.57
C PRO A 258 -9.56 -7.83 11.38
N ILE A 259 -9.02 -6.64 11.62
CA ILE A 259 -8.31 -5.82 10.64
C ILE A 259 -6.87 -5.66 11.10
N LEU A 260 -5.96 -6.25 10.34
CA LEU A 260 -4.53 -6.11 10.59
C LEU A 260 -4.03 -4.83 9.91
N THR A 261 -3.36 -3.99 10.69
CA THR A 261 -2.69 -2.77 10.21
C THR A 261 -1.20 -2.83 10.54
N GLN A 262 -0.42 -1.89 10.02
CA GLN A 262 0.99 -1.76 10.41
C GLN A 262 1.16 -1.37 11.89
N GLU A 263 0.18 -0.69 12.45
CA GLU A 263 0.20 -0.18 13.82
C GLU A 263 -0.35 -1.17 14.86
N GLY A 264 -1.01 -2.26 14.41
CA GLY A 264 -1.64 -3.22 15.32
C GLY A 264 -2.81 -3.96 14.70
N ILE A 265 -3.62 -4.54 15.57
CA ILE A 265 -4.86 -5.22 15.19
C ILE A 265 -6.04 -4.38 15.69
N GLN A 266 -6.98 -4.14 14.79
CA GLN A 266 -8.25 -3.51 15.12
C GLN A 266 -9.37 -4.54 14.94
N LEU A 267 -10.12 -4.82 15.99
CA LEU A 267 -11.33 -5.60 15.90
C LEU A 267 -12.51 -4.64 15.73
N MET A 268 -13.33 -4.85 14.70
CA MET A 268 -14.53 -4.07 14.45
C MET A 268 -15.76 -4.96 14.54
N GLN A 269 -16.79 -4.52 15.26
CA GLN A 269 -18.06 -5.20 15.39
C GLN A 269 -19.18 -4.31 14.87
N VAL A 270 -20.02 -4.84 13.99
CA VAL A 270 -21.25 -4.16 13.55
C VAL A 270 -22.37 -4.54 14.48
N MET A 271 -22.79 -3.59 15.32
CA MET A 271 -23.87 -3.77 16.28
C MET A 271 -25.26 -3.66 15.66
N GLY A 272 -25.37 -2.87 14.61
CA GLY A 272 -26.66 -2.63 13.93
C GLY A 272 -26.48 -1.85 12.64
N ARG A 273 -27.56 -1.77 11.88
CA ARG A 273 -27.63 -1.00 10.65
C ARG A 273 -28.91 -0.16 10.69
N ARG A 274 -28.82 1.05 10.18
CA ARG A 274 -29.98 1.90 9.95
C ARG A 274 -29.81 2.66 8.63
N SER A 275 -30.90 3.12 8.07
CA SER A 275 -30.83 4.11 7.01
C SER A 275 -30.31 5.42 7.57
N GLY A 276 -29.31 6.01 6.92
CA GLY A 276 -28.86 7.36 7.23
C GLY A 276 -29.90 8.41 6.84
N GLU A 277 -29.65 9.65 7.17
CA GLU A 277 -30.47 10.75 6.66
C GLU A 277 -30.22 10.93 5.18
N ALA A 278 -31.30 11.05 4.40
CA ALA A 278 -31.23 11.36 2.98
C ALA A 278 -30.58 12.74 2.81
N ARG A 279 -29.51 12.81 2.05
CA ARG A 279 -28.92 14.10 1.67
C ARG A 279 -29.73 14.69 0.53
N SER A 280 -29.98 16.01 0.54
CA SER A 280 -30.63 16.63 -0.61
C SER A 280 -29.75 16.49 -1.87
N PHE A 281 -30.40 16.52 -3.03
CA PHE A 281 -29.68 16.47 -4.30
C PHE A 281 -28.65 17.60 -4.42
N GLU A 282 -29.01 18.80 -4.01
CA GLU A 282 -28.17 19.99 -4.04
C GLU A 282 -26.93 19.83 -3.18
N ALA A 283 -27.06 19.19 -2.02
CA ALA A 283 -25.94 18.94 -1.11
C ALA A 283 -25.02 17.81 -1.61
N ALA A 284 -25.54 16.81 -2.29
CA ALA A 284 -24.78 15.67 -2.77
C ALA A 284 -24.21 15.85 -4.20
N ALA A 285 -24.84 16.63 -5.05
CA ALA A 285 -24.50 16.77 -6.47
C ALA A 285 -23.05 17.20 -6.74
N PRO A 286 -22.43 18.13 -6.00
CA PRO A 286 -21.02 18.48 -6.22
C PRO A 286 -20.05 17.31 -5.98
N GLU A 287 -20.30 16.54 -4.94
CA GLU A 287 -19.49 15.35 -4.62
C GLU A 287 -19.66 14.26 -5.68
N ILE A 288 -20.89 13.97 -6.05
CA ILE A 288 -21.24 12.99 -7.08
C ILE A 288 -20.58 13.39 -8.41
N ARG A 289 -20.67 14.65 -8.80
CA ARG A 289 -20.05 15.14 -10.03
C ARG A 289 -18.54 14.92 -10.01
N ARG A 290 -17.87 15.20 -8.88
CA ARG A 290 -16.42 14.96 -8.71
C ARG A 290 -16.08 13.45 -8.85
N ILE A 291 -16.87 12.57 -8.22
CA ILE A 291 -16.67 11.11 -8.31
C ILE A 291 -16.81 10.64 -9.77
N LEU A 292 -17.89 11.02 -10.44
CA LEU A 292 -18.14 10.63 -11.82
C LEU A 292 -17.08 11.20 -12.78
N GLN A 293 -16.66 12.46 -12.57
CA GLN A 293 -15.61 13.08 -13.38
C GLN A 293 -14.27 12.34 -13.22
N GLN A 294 -13.92 11.95 -12.00
CA GLN A 294 -12.72 11.16 -11.74
C GLN A 294 -12.80 9.79 -12.45
N GLN A 295 -13.92 9.08 -12.35
CA GLN A 295 -14.14 7.81 -13.02
C GLN A 295 -14.03 7.92 -14.55
N GLU A 296 -14.64 8.94 -15.15
CA GLU A 296 -14.51 9.19 -16.58
C GLU A 296 -13.09 9.56 -17.00
N MET A 297 -12.37 10.35 -16.20
CA MET A 297 -10.96 10.65 -16.45
C MET A 297 -10.10 9.37 -16.42
N GLU A 298 -10.28 8.50 -15.43
CA GLU A 298 -9.56 7.23 -15.31
C GLU A 298 -9.86 6.30 -16.50
N LYS A 299 -11.10 6.23 -16.94
CA LYS A 299 -11.51 5.45 -18.11
C LYS A 299 -10.82 5.95 -19.39
N TYR A 300 -10.88 7.25 -19.68
CA TYR A 300 -10.19 7.82 -20.85
C TYR A 300 -8.67 7.63 -20.77
N PHE A 301 -8.10 7.73 -19.57
CA PHE A 301 -6.68 7.47 -19.37
C PHE A 301 -6.33 6.00 -19.67
N ALA A 302 -7.11 5.04 -19.19
CA ALA A 302 -6.91 3.63 -19.46
C ALA A 302 -7.03 3.31 -20.96
N GLU A 303 -8.03 3.86 -21.65
CA GLU A 303 -8.17 3.75 -23.10
C GLU A 303 -6.95 4.33 -23.84
N TRP A 304 -6.47 5.48 -23.41
CA TRP A 304 -5.27 6.08 -23.97
C TRP A 304 -4.02 5.22 -23.74
N VAL A 305 -3.79 4.70 -22.53
CA VAL A 305 -2.68 3.78 -22.25
C VAL A 305 -2.74 2.55 -23.14
N LYS A 306 -3.93 2.02 -23.42
CA LYS A 306 -4.11 0.93 -24.38
C LYS A 306 -3.58 1.32 -25.77
N THR A 307 -3.82 2.56 -26.23
CA THR A 307 -3.25 3.02 -27.51
C THR A 307 -1.72 3.13 -27.50
N LEU A 308 -1.11 3.37 -26.34
CA LEU A 308 0.35 3.31 -26.21
C LEU A 308 0.87 1.87 -26.28
N ARG A 309 0.17 0.93 -25.66
CA ARG A 309 0.50 -0.50 -25.73
C ARG A 309 0.50 -1.03 -27.17
N ASP A 310 -0.53 -0.66 -27.94
CA ASP A 310 -0.67 -1.08 -29.34
C ASP A 310 0.52 -0.64 -30.23
N LYS A 311 1.26 0.38 -29.80
CA LYS A 311 2.42 0.95 -30.52
C LYS A 311 3.75 0.56 -29.89
N ALA A 312 3.74 -0.10 -28.75
CA ALA A 312 4.94 -0.40 -27.99
C ALA A 312 5.45 -1.80 -28.28
N HIS A 313 6.77 -1.97 -28.19
CA HIS A 313 7.38 -3.30 -28.15
C HIS A 313 7.45 -3.78 -26.71
N ILE A 314 6.62 -4.78 -26.37
CA ILE A 314 6.54 -5.33 -25.01
C ILE A 314 6.94 -6.81 -25.07
N LYS A 315 7.94 -7.18 -24.25
CA LYS A 315 8.38 -8.57 -24.09
C LYS A 315 8.35 -8.93 -22.60
N ILE A 316 7.47 -9.85 -22.23
CA ILE A 316 7.35 -10.37 -20.85
C ILE A 316 8.23 -11.61 -20.70
N MET A 317 9.01 -11.67 -19.60
CA MET A 317 9.99 -12.71 -19.27
C MET A 317 9.79 -13.24 -17.82
N LEU A 318 8.56 -13.14 -17.30
CA LEU A 318 8.19 -13.51 -15.93
C LEU A 318 8.26 -15.04 -15.72
#